data_fedc2f6c2a24740c690a8bfda239ca22
#
_entry.id   fedc2f6c2a24740c690a8bfda239ca22
#
_cell.length_a   1.000
_cell.length_b   1.000
_cell.length_c   1.000
_cell.angle_alpha   90.00
_cell.angle_beta   90.00
_cell.angle_gamma   90.00
#
_symmetry.space_group_name_H-M   'P 1'
#
loop_
_entity.id
_entity.type
_entity.pdbx_description
1 polymer ?
#
loop_
_entity_poly.entity_id
_entity_poly.type
_entity_poly.pdbx_seq_one_letter_code
_entity_poly.pdbx_strand_id
1 'polypeptide(L)'
;MERQEAERLVETYSDLVLRLSYSYLNQTQDAQDICQTVFLKLLERAPDFVSSDHEKAWIIRTTANTCKDLLKSHWRRTTVAMEAASHIPAPELEEGSLSA
;
A
#
# COMPACT_ATOMS: atom_id res chain seq x y z
N MET A 1 -4.51 6.22 20.08
CA MET A 1 -3.03 5.99 20.12
C MET A 1 -2.36 7.26 20.59
N GLU A 2 -1.44 7.13 21.49
CA GLU A 2 -0.70 8.26 21.99
C GLU A 2 0.26 8.82 20.95
N ARG A 3 0.52 10.12 21.04
CA ARG A 3 1.41 10.77 20.08
C ARG A 3 2.80 10.15 20.07
N GLN A 4 3.35 9.87 21.25
CA GLN A 4 4.69 9.29 21.34
C GLN A 4 4.75 7.92 20.68
N GLU A 5 3.70 7.14 20.87
CA GLU A 5 3.63 5.82 20.26
C GLU A 5 3.53 5.93 18.74
N ALA A 6 2.73 6.87 18.25
CA ALA A 6 2.61 7.10 16.83
C ALA A 6 3.95 7.52 16.22
N GLU A 7 4.66 8.42 16.91
CA GLU A 7 5.98 8.85 16.44
C GLU A 7 6.97 7.70 16.41
N ARG A 8 6.94 6.86 17.42
CA ARG A 8 7.82 5.70 17.45
C ARG A 8 7.56 4.78 16.27
N LEU A 9 6.31 4.52 15.97
CA LEU A 9 5.94 3.66 14.85
C LEU A 9 6.34 4.25 13.52
N VAL A 10 6.13 5.55 13.35
CA VAL A 10 6.55 6.22 12.12
C VAL A 10 8.05 6.12 11.94
N GLU A 11 8.82 6.43 12.98
CA GLU A 11 10.27 6.37 12.89
C GLU A 11 10.76 4.94 12.62
N THR A 12 10.13 3.98 13.27
CA THR A 12 10.57 2.59 13.15
C THR A 12 10.27 2.02 11.77
N TYR A 13 9.11 2.34 11.21
CA TYR A 13 8.61 1.63 10.04
C TYR A 13 8.53 2.45 8.75
N SER A 14 8.80 3.76 8.79
CA SER A 14 8.70 4.59 7.57
C SER A 14 9.54 4.04 6.43
N ASP A 15 10.79 3.68 6.73
CA ASP A 15 11.68 3.20 5.69
C ASP A 15 11.17 1.89 5.09
N LEU A 16 10.72 0.99 5.94
CA LEU A 16 10.15 -0.28 5.48
C LEU A 16 8.93 -0.05 4.60
N VAL A 17 8.02 0.83 5.03
CA VAL A 17 6.82 1.11 4.27
C VAL A 17 7.16 1.74 2.92
N LEU A 18 8.09 2.68 2.90
CA LEU A 18 8.50 3.32 1.65
C LEU A 18 9.15 2.33 0.69
N ARG A 19 10.03 1.49 1.19
CA ARG A 19 10.69 0.49 0.34
C ARG A 19 9.71 -0.50 -0.23
N LEU A 20 8.81 -1.00 0.62
CA LEU A 20 7.82 -1.95 0.20
C LEU A 20 6.88 -1.33 -0.83
N SER A 21 6.44 -0.11 -0.57
CA SER A 21 5.56 0.59 -1.49
C SER A 21 6.24 0.86 -2.82
N TYR A 22 7.50 1.24 -2.80
CA TYR A 22 8.23 1.48 -4.02
C TYR A 22 8.39 0.20 -4.83
N SER A 23 8.56 -0.94 -4.16
CA SER A 23 8.68 -2.21 -4.88
C SER A 23 7.39 -2.58 -5.61
N TYR A 24 6.25 -2.14 -5.11
CA TYR A 24 4.98 -2.36 -5.80
C TYR A 24 4.73 -1.34 -6.91
N LEU A 25 5.08 -0.08 -6.66
CA LEU A 25 4.59 1.03 -7.49
C LEU A 25 5.64 1.63 -8.39
N ASN A 26 6.91 1.49 -8.04
CA ASN A 26 8.06 1.98 -8.82
C ASN A 26 8.05 3.49 -9.04
N GLN A 27 7.39 4.23 -8.14
CA GLN A 27 7.37 5.68 -8.18
C GLN A 27 7.48 6.22 -6.77
N THR A 28 8.38 7.19 -6.60
CA THR A 28 8.62 7.77 -5.29
C THR A 28 7.39 8.49 -4.75
N GLN A 29 6.72 9.26 -5.61
CA GLN A 29 5.56 10.02 -5.20
C GLN A 29 4.45 9.09 -4.68
N ASP A 30 4.18 8.03 -5.43
CA ASP A 30 3.16 7.08 -5.03
C ASP A 30 3.55 6.38 -3.72
N ALA A 31 4.83 6.05 -3.57
CA ALA A 31 5.30 5.40 -2.35
C ALA A 31 5.10 6.30 -1.13
N GLN A 32 5.35 7.60 -1.29
CA GLN A 32 5.12 8.55 -0.21
C GLN A 32 3.64 8.66 0.13
N ASP A 33 2.78 8.65 -0.86
CA ASP A 33 1.34 8.70 -0.63
C ASP A 33 0.87 7.46 0.12
N ILE A 34 1.40 6.29 -0.23
CA ILE A 34 1.06 5.06 0.46
C ILE A 34 1.53 5.13 1.91
N CYS A 35 2.73 5.65 2.14
CA CYS A 35 3.27 5.78 3.48
C CYS A 35 2.31 6.60 4.37
N GLN A 36 1.86 7.74 3.86
CA GLN A 36 0.90 8.56 4.58
C GLN A 36 -0.40 7.80 4.87
N THR A 37 -0.90 7.12 3.85
CA THR A 37 -2.15 6.37 3.98
C THR A 37 -2.04 5.28 5.03
N VAL A 38 -0.93 4.55 5.04
CA VAL A 38 -0.71 3.46 6.00
C VAL A 38 -0.69 4.01 7.43
N PHE A 39 0.01 5.12 7.64
CA PHE A 39 0.10 5.67 8.98
C PHE A 39 -1.21 6.33 9.42
N LEU A 40 -1.99 6.87 8.48
CA LEU A 40 -3.32 7.33 8.82
C LEU A 40 -4.22 6.18 9.26
N LYS A 41 -4.14 5.05 8.56
CA LYS A 41 -4.89 3.86 8.96
C LYS A 41 -4.46 3.37 10.34
N LEU A 42 -3.17 3.43 10.61
CA LEU A 42 -2.65 3.06 11.91
C LEU A 42 -3.26 3.91 13.02
N LEU A 43 -3.30 5.23 12.80
CA LEU A 43 -3.86 6.15 13.78
C LEU A 43 -5.36 5.95 13.96
N GLU A 44 -6.07 5.72 12.86
CA GLU A 44 -7.51 5.53 12.92
C GLU A 44 -7.90 4.25 13.64
N ARG A 45 -7.22 3.16 13.33
CA ARG A 45 -7.57 1.86 13.87
C ARG A 45 -6.95 1.60 15.23
N ALA A 46 -5.83 2.25 15.49
CA ALA A 46 -5.13 2.16 16.77
C ALA A 46 -5.10 0.73 17.32
N PRO A 47 -4.56 -0.24 16.55
CA PRO A 47 -4.59 -1.62 16.98
C PRO A 47 -3.73 -1.84 18.22
N ASP A 48 -4.13 -2.83 19.02
CA ASP A 48 -3.37 -3.24 20.20
C ASP A 48 -2.41 -4.33 19.78
N PHE A 49 -1.15 -3.99 19.62
CA PHE A 49 -0.16 -4.98 19.24
C PHE A 49 0.31 -5.78 20.44
N VAL A 50 0.30 -7.11 20.31
CA VAL A 50 0.71 -7.98 21.38
C VAL A 50 2.21 -8.24 21.38
N SER A 51 2.89 -7.90 20.29
CA SER A 51 4.33 -8.08 20.17
C SER A 51 4.85 -7.23 19.03
N SER A 52 6.17 -7.09 18.95
CA SER A 52 6.77 -6.37 17.83
C SER A 52 6.59 -7.14 16.52
N ASP A 53 6.53 -8.46 16.58
CA ASP A 53 6.26 -9.25 15.39
C ASP A 53 4.85 -9.00 14.86
N HIS A 54 3.88 -8.91 15.75
CA HIS A 54 2.50 -8.58 15.39
C HIS A 54 2.43 -7.19 14.77
N GLU A 55 3.12 -6.25 15.38
CA GLU A 55 3.19 -4.87 14.93
C GLU A 55 3.74 -4.81 13.49
N LYS A 56 4.87 -5.45 13.27
CA LYS A 56 5.50 -5.45 11.95
C LYS A 56 4.63 -6.14 10.91
N ALA A 57 4.02 -7.26 11.27
CA ALA A 57 3.15 -8.00 10.35
C ALA A 57 1.95 -7.14 9.94
N TRP A 58 1.37 -6.40 10.88
CA TRP A 58 0.25 -5.53 10.59
C TRP A 58 0.65 -4.43 9.61
N ILE A 59 1.80 -3.82 9.84
CA ILE A 59 2.32 -2.75 8.97
C ILE A 59 2.56 -3.29 7.57
N ILE A 60 3.21 -4.43 7.45
CA ILE A 60 3.52 -5.01 6.14
C ILE A 60 2.24 -5.36 5.39
N ARG A 61 1.29 -6.01 6.07
CA ARG A 61 0.03 -6.41 5.44
C ARG A 61 -0.77 -5.19 4.98
N THR A 62 -0.85 -4.18 5.84
CA THR A 62 -1.60 -2.98 5.50
C THR A 62 -0.96 -2.25 4.33
N THR A 63 0.36 -2.18 4.30
CA THR A 63 1.08 -1.55 3.20
C THR A 63 0.84 -2.30 1.90
N ALA A 64 0.99 -3.62 1.91
CA ALA A 64 0.79 -4.42 0.71
C ALA A 64 -0.64 -4.29 0.19
N ASN A 65 -1.62 -4.36 1.08
CA ASN A 65 -3.02 -4.23 0.67
C ASN A 65 -3.32 -2.86 0.10
N THR A 66 -2.75 -1.81 0.70
CA THR A 66 -2.96 -0.46 0.21
C THR A 66 -2.35 -0.28 -1.17
N CYS A 67 -1.16 -0.82 -1.39
CA CYS A 67 -0.52 -0.78 -2.71
C CYS A 67 -1.32 -1.54 -3.75
N LYS A 68 -1.81 -2.71 -3.40
CA LYS A 68 -2.61 -3.50 -4.33
C LYS A 68 -3.90 -2.78 -4.70
N ASP A 69 -4.51 -2.11 -3.73
CA ASP A 69 -5.73 -1.34 -4.01
C ASP A 69 -5.44 -0.20 -4.98
N LEU A 70 -4.32 0.49 -4.80
CA LEU A 70 -3.96 1.57 -5.70
C LEU A 70 -3.68 1.04 -7.09
N LEU A 71 -2.98 -0.08 -7.21
CA LEU A 71 -2.69 -0.68 -8.51
C LEU A 71 -3.97 -1.10 -9.22
N LYS A 72 -4.92 -1.68 -8.48
CA LYS A 72 -6.21 -2.03 -9.07
C LYS A 72 -6.96 -0.81 -9.56
N SER A 73 -6.89 0.27 -8.81
CA SER A 73 -7.56 1.51 -9.20
C SER A 73 -6.95 2.08 -10.47
N HIS A 74 -5.61 2.15 -10.52
CA HIS A 74 -4.91 2.63 -11.72
C HIS A 74 -5.20 1.74 -12.92
N TRP A 75 -5.15 0.44 -12.69
CA TRP A 75 -5.40 -0.53 -13.75
C TRP A 75 -6.81 -0.37 -14.32
N ARG A 76 -7.78 -0.22 -13.44
CA ARG A 76 -9.17 -0.07 -13.86
C ARG A 76 -9.37 1.19 -14.71
N ARG A 77 -8.77 2.29 -14.30
CA ARG A 77 -8.87 3.54 -15.05
C ARG A 77 -8.17 3.43 -16.39
N THR A 78 -7.01 2.81 -16.42
CA THR A 78 -6.25 2.63 -17.66
C THR A 78 -7.01 1.75 -18.63
N THR A 79 -7.60 0.67 -18.13
CA THR A 79 -8.38 -0.25 -18.95
C THR A 79 -9.58 0.44 -19.57
N VAL A 80 -10.31 1.24 -18.78
CA VAL A 80 -11.45 1.97 -19.30
C VAL A 80 -11.02 2.95 -20.37
N ALA A 81 -9.94 3.68 -20.15
CA ALA A 81 -9.44 4.62 -21.13
C ALA A 81 -9.01 3.91 -22.40
N MET A 82 -8.35 2.77 -22.28
CA MET A 82 -7.91 2.02 -23.45
C MET A 82 -9.06 1.40 -24.19
N GLU A 83 -10.06 0.92 -23.51
CA GLU A 83 -11.24 0.38 -24.15
C GLU A 83 -11.98 1.46 -24.93
N ALA A 84 -12.06 2.65 -24.36
CA ALA A 84 -12.69 3.77 -25.05
C ALA A 84 -11.91 4.19 -26.27
N ALA A 85 -10.58 4.07 -26.23
CA ALA A 85 -9.73 4.56 -27.32
C ALA A 85 -9.44 3.49 -28.37
N SER A 86 -9.10 2.27 -27.96
CA SER A 86 -8.62 1.27 -28.91
C SER A 86 -9.17 -0.12 -28.70
N HIS A 87 -9.98 -0.31 -27.70
CA HIS A 87 -10.63 -1.58 -27.47
C HIS A 87 -9.64 -2.72 -27.22
N ILE A 88 -8.63 -2.45 -26.45
CA ILE A 88 -7.64 -3.45 -26.11
C ILE A 88 -8.11 -4.25 -24.92
N PRO A 89 -8.11 -5.60 -25.00
CA PRO A 89 -8.56 -6.40 -23.86
C PRO A 89 -7.61 -6.31 -22.70
N ALA A 90 -8.18 -6.42 -21.49
CA ALA A 90 -7.39 -6.37 -20.28
C ALA A 90 -6.55 -7.64 -20.16
N PRO A 91 -5.27 -7.49 -19.81
CA PRO A 91 -4.42 -8.66 -19.64
C PRO A 91 -4.80 -9.42 -18.37
N GLU A 92 -5.07 -10.68 -18.54
CA GLU A 92 -5.44 -11.50 -17.39
C GLU A 92 -4.27 -11.78 -16.48
N LEU A 93 -3.08 -11.71 -16.99
CA LEU A 93 -1.92 -11.99 -16.19
C LEU A 93 -1.77 -11.02 -15.03
N GLU A 94 -2.49 -9.92 -15.08
CA GLU A 94 -2.49 -8.97 -13.99
C GLU A 94 -2.85 -9.61 -12.66
N GLU A 95 -3.90 -10.38 -12.69
CA GLU A 95 -4.34 -11.04 -11.48
C GLU A 95 -3.30 -12.01 -10.96
N GLY A 96 -2.72 -12.77 -11.85
CA GLY A 96 -1.69 -13.72 -11.45
C GLY A 96 -0.51 -13.05 -10.82
N SER A 97 -0.02 -11.97 -11.42
CA SER A 97 1.16 -11.32 -10.86
C SER A 97 0.86 -10.60 -9.58
N LEU A 98 -0.34 -10.08 -9.41
CA LEU A 98 -0.68 -9.37 -8.18
C LEU A 98 -1.00 -10.29 -7.03
N SER A 99 -1.45 -11.48 -7.30
CA SER A 99 -1.78 -12.41 -6.25
C SER A 99 -0.59 -13.24 -5.79
N ALA A 100 0.45 -13.26 -6.53
CA ALA A 100 1.63 -14.07 -6.20
C ALA A 100 2.40 -13.56 -4.97
#